data_fcfb533b6a58e6b9407adb8844cc37b1
#
_entry.id   fcfb533b6a58e6b9407adb8844cc37b1
#
_cell.length_a   1.000
_cell.length_b   1.000
_cell.length_c   1.000
_cell.angle_alpha   90.00
_cell.angle_beta   90.00
_cell.angle_gamma   90.00
#
_symmetry.space_group_name_H-M   'P 1'
#
loop_
_entity.id
_entity.type
_entity.pdbx_description
1 polymer ?
#
loop_
_entity_poly.entity_id
_entity_poly.type
_entity_poly.pdbx_seq_one_letter_code
_entity_poly.pdbx_strand_id
1 'polypeptide(L)'
;MRQFLITIPLVIAVMFSVFATAAEAPDLSGTWVLNVAKSTLPKDSTIKSRTIVIENKKAAIVFHYKTDGKKSTETYTPDGKKRVSVNTSSGQLNSSASWHDSVLVIESTLDIKIPNVTVVVTGLKPVIDTWTLTAEGRTLTHDADDHKEIYVYEKQ
;
A
#
# COMPACT_ATOMS: atom_id res chain seq x y z
N MET A 1 -45.20 46.17 -45.69
CA MET A 1 -44.07 45.24 -45.49
C MET A 1 -43.62 45.35 -44.04
N ARG A 2 -43.90 44.33 -43.18
CA ARG A 2 -43.49 44.30 -41.80
C ARG A 2 -42.30 43.34 -41.70
N GLN A 3 -41.09 43.84 -41.37
CA GLN A 3 -39.92 43.05 -41.12
C GLN A 3 -39.97 42.52 -39.67
N PHE A 4 -40.00 41.20 -39.53
CA PHE A 4 -39.85 40.51 -38.23
C PHE A 4 -38.33 40.33 -37.98
N LEU A 5 -37.80 41.02 -36.99
CA LEU A 5 -36.47 40.81 -36.44
C LEU A 5 -36.53 39.60 -35.48
N ILE A 6 -35.95 38.49 -35.86
CA ILE A 6 -35.77 37.34 -35.00
C ILE A 6 -34.47 37.54 -34.23
N THR A 7 -34.57 37.83 -32.94
CA THR A 7 -33.43 37.83 -32.01
C THR A 7 -33.20 36.42 -31.50
N ILE A 8 -32.07 35.83 -31.89
CA ILE A 8 -31.61 34.52 -31.37
C ILE A 8 -30.84 34.77 -30.06
N PRO A 9 -31.24 34.25 -28.91
CA PRO A 9 -30.45 34.34 -27.69
C PRO A 9 -29.25 33.40 -27.80
N LEU A 10 -28.05 33.95 -27.75
CA LEU A 10 -26.80 33.23 -27.64
C LEU A 10 -26.67 32.67 -26.21
N VAL A 11 -26.98 31.37 -26.04
CA VAL A 11 -26.75 30.65 -24.78
C VAL A 11 -25.28 30.27 -24.73
N ILE A 12 -24.48 31.00 -23.96
CA ILE A 12 -23.10 30.65 -23.65
C ILE A 12 -23.12 29.58 -22.57
N ALA A 13 -22.95 28.31 -22.97
CA ALA A 13 -22.72 27.21 -22.05
C ALA A 13 -21.28 27.29 -21.52
N VAL A 14 -21.12 27.79 -20.31
CA VAL A 14 -19.84 27.75 -19.58
C VAL A 14 -19.62 26.33 -19.11
N MET A 15 -18.83 25.54 -19.84
CA MET A 15 -18.36 24.25 -19.37
C MET A 15 -17.32 24.45 -18.25
N PHE A 16 -17.72 24.27 -17.01
CA PHE A 16 -16.80 24.11 -15.90
C PHE A 16 -16.11 22.75 -16.03
N SER A 17 -14.89 22.75 -16.56
CA SER A 17 -14.02 21.57 -16.50
C SER A 17 -13.57 21.40 -15.05
N VAL A 18 -14.19 20.46 -14.34
CA VAL A 18 -13.70 20.02 -13.03
C VAL A 18 -12.43 19.21 -13.29
N PHE A 19 -11.28 19.85 -13.12
CA PHE A 19 -10.01 19.13 -13.04
C PHE A 19 -10.03 18.34 -11.74
N ALA A 20 -10.30 17.02 -11.81
CA ALA A 20 -10.03 16.13 -10.71
C ALA A 20 -8.50 16.08 -10.53
N THR A 21 -7.99 16.82 -9.56
CA THR A 21 -6.61 16.65 -9.11
C THR A 21 -6.53 15.26 -8.51
N ALA A 22 -5.76 14.36 -9.12
CA ALA A 22 -5.41 13.10 -8.48
C ALA A 22 -4.78 13.45 -7.12
N ALA A 23 -5.33 12.89 -6.05
CA ALA A 23 -4.77 13.09 -4.72
C ALA A 23 -3.32 12.61 -4.73
N GLU A 24 -2.41 13.46 -4.30
CA GLU A 24 -0.99 13.07 -4.18
C GLU A 24 -0.86 11.96 -3.14
N ALA A 25 -0.11 10.92 -3.48
CA ALA A 25 0.11 9.79 -2.58
C ALA A 25 0.77 10.28 -1.27
N PRO A 26 0.29 9.83 -0.10
CA PRO A 26 0.82 10.28 1.18
C PRO A 26 2.30 9.96 1.34
N ASP A 27 3.04 10.85 1.97
CA ASP A 27 4.42 10.59 2.35
C ASP A 27 4.47 9.79 3.66
N LEU A 28 4.80 8.50 3.54
CA LEU A 28 4.96 7.61 4.69
C LEU A 28 6.33 7.73 5.36
N SER A 29 7.24 8.57 4.86
CA SER A 29 8.61 8.68 5.36
C SER A 29 8.67 9.02 6.84
N GLY A 30 9.62 8.43 7.53
CA GLY A 30 9.88 8.67 8.94
C GLY A 30 10.22 7.41 9.72
N THR A 31 10.38 7.60 11.02
CA THR A 31 10.58 6.53 11.99
C THR A 31 9.27 6.26 12.72
N TRP A 32 8.86 5.00 12.71
CA TRP A 32 7.59 4.54 13.23
C TRP A 32 7.81 3.46 14.27
N VAL A 33 7.20 3.58 15.44
CA VAL A 33 7.32 2.61 16.54
C VAL A 33 5.99 1.93 16.79
N LEU A 34 6.00 0.61 16.83
CA LEU A 34 4.82 -0.21 17.09
C LEU A 34 4.24 0.09 18.47
N ASN A 35 2.97 0.46 18.49
CA ASN A 35 2.18 0.53 19.71
C ASN A 35 1.43 -0.78 19.90
N VAL A 36 2.03 -1.69 20.69
CA VAL A 36 1.46 -3.02 20.95
C VAL A 36 0.06 -2.93 21.58
N ALA A 37 -0.16 -1.95 22.47
CA ALA A 37 -1.44 -1.79 23.16
C ALA A 37 -2.61 -1.37 22.26
N LYS A 38 -2.30 -0.71 21.12
CA LYS A 38 -3.29 -0.28 20.13
C LYS A 38 -3.41 -1.26 18.96
N SER A 39 -2.54 -2.27 18.90
CA SER A 39 -2.47 -3.23 17.81
C SER A 39 -3.27 -4.49 18.12
N THR A 40 -3.80 -5.13 17.09
CA THR A 40 -4.36 -6.48 17.14
C THR A 40 -3.32 -7.43 16.56
N LEU A 41 -2.56 -8.08 17.43
CA LEU A 41 -1.51 -9.01 17.03
C LEU A 41 -2.03 -10.45 17.01
N PRO A 42 -1.41 -11.36 16.23
CA PRO A 42 -1.71 -12.80 16.31
C PRO A 42 -1.64 -13.33 17.75
N LYS A 43 -2.48 -14.32 18.08
CA LYS A 43 -2.55 -14.86 19.44
C LYS A 43 -1.24 -15.47 19.95
N ASP A 44 -0.42 -15.96 19.03
CA ASP A 44 0.90 -16.55 19.26
C ASP A 44 2.05 -15.57 18.97
N SER A 45 1.73 -14.30 18.76
CA SER A 45 2.74 -13.28 18.50
C SER A 45 3.69 -13.13 19.69
N THR A 46 4.97 -13.24 19.38
CA THR A 46 6.06 -12.99 20.36
C THR A 46 6.69 -11.62 20.23
N ILE A 47 6.14 -10.76 19.35
CA ILE A 47 6.68 -9.43 19.07
C ILE A 47 6.58 -8.56 20.32
N LYS A 48 7.73 -8.13 20.84
CA LYS A 48 7.84 -7.20 21.98
C LYS A 48 8.09 -5.78 21.51
N SER A 49 8.84 -5.63 20.43
CA SER A 49 9.17 -4.31 19.87
C SER A 49 9.34 -4.39 18.35
N ARG A 50 8.85 -3.38 17.67
CA ARG A 50 9.13 -3.18 16.23
C ARG A 50 9.28 -1.70 15.95
N THR A 51 10.33 -1.36 15.23
CA THR A 51 10.53 -0.03 14.66
C THR A 51 10.64 -0.18 13.16
N ILE A 52 10.02 0.73 12.43
CA ILE A 52 10.12 0.81 10.96
C ILE A 52 10.65 2.19 10.60
N VAL A 53 11.70 2.22 9.79
CA VAL A 53 12.12 3.45 9.10
C VAL A 53 11.64 3.32 7.66
N ILE A 54 10.80 4.24 7.23
CA ILE A 54 10.26 4.28 5.87
C ILE A 54 10.92 5.41 5.11
N GLU A 55 11.41 5.11 3.91
CA GLU A 55 11.96 6.08 2.98
C GLU A 55 11.14 6.08 1.69
N ASN A 56 10.47 7.20 1.40
CA ASN A 56 9.86 7.41 0.09
C ASN A 56 10.94 7.90 -0.88
N LYS A 57 11.38 7.01 -1.78
CA LYS A 57 12.27 7.36 -2.89
C LYS A 57 11.42 7.61 -4.14
N LYS A 58 11.92 8.41 -5.08
CA LYS A 58 11.19 8.84 -6.29
C LYS A 58 10.42 7.73 -7.03
N ALA A 59 10.90 6.49 -6.97
CA ALA A 59 10.29 5.35 -7.66
C ALA A 59 10.01 4.14 -6.75
N ALA A 60 10.31 4.24 -5.45
CA ALA A 60 10.18 3.11 -4.54
C ALA A 60 9.93 3.58 -3.11
N ILE A 61 9.28 2.74 -2.34
CA ILE A 61 9.10 2.89 -0.89
C ILE A 61 9.94 1.78 -0.24
N VAL A 62 10.85 2.18 0.64
CA VAL A 62 11.74 1.24 1.34
C VAL A 62 11.35 1.18 2.81
N PHE A 63 11.09 -0.01 3.30
CA PHE A 63 10.76 -0.30 4.68
C PHE A 63 11.95 -1.00 5.34
N HIS A 64 12.57 -0.35 6.33
CA HIS A 64 13.62 -0.93 7.16
C HIS A 64 13.03 -1.31 8.50
N TYR A 65 12.83 -2.59 8.71
CA TYR A 65 12.28 -3.13 9.96
C TYR A 65 13.39 -3.45 10.95
N LYS A 66 13.11 -3.21 12.22
CA LYS A 66 13.86 -3.77 13.36
C LYS A 66 12.84 -4.36 14.33
N THR A 67 12.71 -5.68 14.34
CA THR A 67 11.77 -6.42 15.21
C THR A 67 12.57 -7.24 16.21
N ASP A 68 12.43 -6.95 17.50
CA ASP A 68 13.13 -7.62 18.60
C ASP A 68 14.65 -7.77 18.34
N GLY A 69 15.25 -6.70 17.78
CA GLY A 69 16.67 -6.64 17.43
C GLY A 69 17.03 -7.18 16.06
N LYS A 70 16.20 -7.99 15.42
CA LYS A 70 16.41 -8.51 14.05
C LYS A 70 16.05 -7.44 13.03
N LYS A 71 16.87 -7.31 12.00
CA LYS A 71 16.67 -6.34 10.91
C LYS A 71 16.23 -7.04 9.63
N SER A 72 15.30 -6.42 8.91
CA SER A 72 14.94 -6.78 7.53
C SER A 72 14.65 -5.51 6.72
N THR A 73 14.71 -5.63 5.41
CA THR A 73 14.40 -4.53 4.48
C THR A 73 13.53 -5.05 3.37
N GLU A 74 12.49 -4.30 3.07
CA GLU A 74 11.57 -4.55 1.96
C GLU A 74 11.51 -3.32 1.08
N THR A 75 11.38 -3.53 -0.23
CA THR A 75 11.32 -2.44 -1.19
C THR A 75 10.17 -2.69 -2.15
N TYR A 76 9.30 -1.70 -2.29
CA TYR A 76 8.15 -1.74 -3.17
C TYR A 76 8.18 -0.58 -4.16
N THR A 77 7.83 -0.87 -5.42
CA THR A 77 7.57 0.14 -6.44
C THR A 77 6.06 0.23 -6.62
N PRO A 78 5.41 1.34 -6.25
CA PRO A 78 3.95 1.44 -6.25
C PRO A 78 3.40 1.75 -7.66
N ASP A 79 3.74 0.91 -8.65
CA ASP A 79 3.30 1.00 -10.05
C ASP A 79 2.34 -0.12 -10.46
N GLY A 80 1.86 -0.91 -9.49
CA GLY A 80 0.96 -2.04 -9.70
C GLY A 80 1.58 -3.26 -10.37
N LYS A 81 2.85 -3.23 -10.71
CA LYS A 81 3.50 -4.35 -11.41
C LYS A 81 3.99 -5.40 -10.44
N LYS A 82 3.66 -6.65 -10.73
CA LYS A 82 4.11 -7.81 -9.96
C LYS A 82 5.62 -8.05 -10.13
N ARG A 83 6.32 -8.22 -9.02
CA ARG A 83 7.77 -8.48 -8.95
C ARG A 83 8.09 -9.57 -7.94
N VAL A 84 9.18 -10.27 -8.19
CA VAL A 84 9.73 -11.22 -7.21
C VAL A 84 10.28 -10.43 -6.03
N SER A 85 9.70 -10.61 -4.85
CA SER A 85 10.16 -10.00 -3.61
C SER A 85 11.06 -10.94 -2.81
N VAL A 86 10.80 -12.26 -2.86
CA VAL A 86 11.64 -13.28 -2.24
C VAL A 86 11.76 -14.46 -3.20
N ASN A 87 12.96 -15.00 -3.34
CA ASN A 87 13.21 -16.22 -4.13
C ASN A 87 14.06 -17.19 -3.30
N THR A 88 13.54 -18.39 -3.08
CA THR A 88 14.20 -19.46 -2.34
C THR A 88 14.15 -20.78 -3.12
N SER A 89 14.87 -21.78 -2.65
CA SER A 89 14.78 -23.15 -3.21
C SER A 89 13.38 -23.77 -3.07
N SER A 90 12.62 -23.33 -2.06
CA SER A 90 11.28 -23.88 -1.74
C SER A 90 10.13 -23.10 -2.34
N GLY A 91 10.38 -21.91 -2.92
CA GLY A 91 9.32 -21.10 -3.51
C GLY A 91 9.73 -19.66 -3.79
N GLN A 92 8.78 -18.93 -4.34
CA GLN A 92 8.95 -17.56 -4.75
C GLN A 92 7.76 -16.72 -4.26
N LEU A 93 8.05 -15.65 -3.55
CA LEU A 93 7.04 -14.64 -3.22
C LEU A 93 7.06 -13.55 -4.28
N ASN A 94 5.90 -13.32 -4.88
CA ASN A 94 5.70 -12.24 -5.84
C ASN A 94 4.81 -11.19 -5.21
N SER A 95 5.22 -9.93 -5.27
CA SER A 95 4.46 -8.82 -4.73
C SER A 95 4.25 -7.72 -5.75
N SER A 96 3.10 -7.07 -5.69
CA SER A 96 2.82 -5.81 -6.36
C SER A 96 2.41 -4.77 -5.32
N ALA A 97 2.72 -3.50 -5.58
CA ALA A 97 2.30 -2.40 -4.74
C ALA A 97 1.63 -1.32 -5.58
N SER A 98 0.58 -0.73 -5.06
CA SER A 98 -0.15 0.36 -5.72
C SER A 98 -0.79 1.29 -4.69
N TRP A 99 -0.99 2.55 -5.07
CA TRP A 99 -1.78 3.48 -4.30
C TRP A 99 -3.24 3.40 -4.74
N HIS A 100 -4.14 3.28 -3.78
CA HIS A 100 -5.57 3.44 -3.94
C HIS A 100 -5.99 4.62 -3.05
N ASP A 101 -6.20 5.78 -3.67
CA ASP A 101 -6.35 7.05 -2.97
C ASP A 101 -5.16 7.33 -2.02
N SER A 102 -5.40 7.31 -0.71
CA SER A 102 -4.38 7.51 0.33
C SER A 102 -3.88 6.22 0.97
N VAL A 103 -4.25 5.05 0.44
CA VAL A 103 -3.90 3.73 0.98
C VAL A 103 -2.86 3.08 0.07
N LEU A 104 -1.71 2.71 0.62
CA LEU A 104 -0.76 1.82 -0.08
C LEU A 104 -1.23 0.38 0.09
N VAL A 105 -1.52 -0.27 -1.03
CA VAL A 105 -1.93 -1.68 -1.07
C VAL A 105 -0.77 -2.51 -1.61
N ILE A 106 -0.40 -3.55 -0.86
CA ILE A 106 0.61 -4.54 -1.27
C ILE A 106 -0.09 -5.88 -1.38
N GLU A 107 -0.09 -6.44 -2.58
CA GLU A 107 -0.64 -7.76 -2.86
C GLU A 107 0.50 -8.75 -3.07
N SER A 108 0.52 -9.84 -2.30
CA SER A 108 1.56 -10.86 -2.35
C SER A 108 0.98 -12.24 -2.64
N THR A 109 1.62 -12.98 -3.55
CA THR A 109 1.28 -14.36 -3.89
C THR A 109 2.50 -15.25 -3.73
N LEU A 110 2.30 -16.40 -3.08
CA LEU A 110 3.34 -17.42 -2.90
C LEU A 110 3.21 -18.49 -3.97
N ASP A 111 4.29 -18.70 -4.73
CA ASP A 111 4.44 -19.84 -5.64
C ASP A 111 5.36 -20.87 -4.98
N ILE A 112 4.83 -22.05 -4.63
CA ILE A 112 5.59 -23.09 -3.96
C ILE A 112 6.21 -24.02 -5.00
N LYS A 113 7.52 -24.24 -4.90
CA LYS A 113 8.25 -25.25 -5.66
C LYS A 113 8.43 -26.50 -4.80
N ILE A 114 7.93 -27.63 -5.27
CA ILE A 114 8.13 -28.91 -4.58
C ILE A 114 9.43 -29.53 -5.12
N PRO A 115 10.44 -29.75 -4.28
CA PRO A 115 11.69 -30.37 -4.73
C PRO A 115 11.42 -31.73 -5.40
N ASN A 116 12.10 -31.99 -6.53
CA ASN A 116 12.00 -33.23 -7.32
C ASN A 116 10.64 -33.50 -7.98
N VAL A 117 9.75 -32.51 -8.03
CA VAL A 117 8.47 -32.58 -8.74
C VAL A 117 8.33 -31.36 -9.66
N THR A 118 7.97 -31.59 -10.91
CA THR A 118 7.78 -30.51 -11.91
C THR A 118 6.42 -29.78 -11.70
N VAL A 119 5.91 -29.74 -10.48
CA VAL A 119 4.66 -29.08 -10.15
C VAL A 119 4.95 -27.80 -9.37
N VAL A 120 4.46 -26.69 -9.89
CA VAL A 120 4.41 -25.42 -9.18
C VAL A 120 2.98 -25.23 -8.71
N VAL A 121 2.77 -25.11 -7.40
CA VAL A 121 1.45 -24.77 -6.85
C VAL A 121 1.28 -23.27 -7.02
N THR A 122 0.39 -22.89 -7.94
CA THR A 122 0.01 -21.50 -8.19
C THR A 122 -1.44 -21.27 -7.78
N GLY A 123 -1.86 -20.02 -7.66
CA GLY A 123 -3.26 -19.67 -7.39
C GLY A 123 -3.66 -19.76 -5.93
N LEU A 124 -2.69 -19.76 -5.01
CA LEU A 124 -2.99 -19.47 -3.60
C LEU A 124 -3.64 -18.07 -3.49
N LYS A 125 -4.60 -17.95 -2.57
CA LYS A 125 -5.24 -16.63 -2.33
C LYS A 125 -4.14 -15.61 -2.02
N PRO A 126 -4.13 -14.46 -2.70
CA PRO A 126 -3.17 -13.41 -2.39
C PRO A 126 -3.35 -12.93 -0.95
N VAL A 127 -2.25 -12.64 -0.29
CA VAL A 127 -2.25 -11.87 0.95
C VAL A 127 -2.25 -10.39 0.57
N ILE A 128 -3.17 -9.65 1.17
CA ILE A 128 -3.32 -8.22 0.93
C ILE A 128 -2.95 -7.47 2.22
N ASP A 129 -1.92 -6.66 2.13
CA ASP A 129 -1.47 -5.77 3.18
C ASP A 129 -1.82 -4.33 2.80
N THR A 130 -2.39 -3.56 3.71
CA THR A 130 -2.68 -2.14 3.49
C THR A 130 -1.98 -1.26 4.51
N TRP A 131 -1.50 -0.12 4.03
CA TRP A 131 -0.82 0.89 4.84
C TRP A 131 -1.55 2.21 4.75
N THR A 132 -2.02 2.71 5.86
CA THR A 132 -2.81 3.94 5.94
C THR A 132 -2.20 4.91 6.94
N LEU A 133 -1.94 6.14 6.48
CA LEU A 133 -1.50 7.25 7.33
C LEU A 133 -2.73 8.04 7.78
N THR A 134 -2.83 8.37 9.08
CA THR A 134 -3.87 9.28 9.56
C THR A 134 -3.69 10.69 9.00
N ALA A 135 -4.78 11.45 8.94
CA ALA A 135 -4.76 12.82 8.41
C ALA A 135 -3.77 13.74 9.16
N GLU A 136 -3.54 13.47 10.46
CA GLU A 136 -2.58 14.23 11.29
C GLU A 136 -1.13 13.81 11.04
N GLY A 137 -0.89 12.75 10.25
CA GLY A 137 0.44 12.25 9.91
C GLY A 137 1.21 11.65 11.10
N ARG A 138 0.53 11.28 12.18
CA ARG A 138 1.14 10.79 13.42
C ARG A 138 0.98 9.30 13.65
N THR A 139 0.00 8.68 13.02
CA THR A 139 -0.30 7.25 13.18
C THR A 139 -0.29 6.59 11.82
N LEU A 140 0.42 5.49 11.72
CA LEU A 140 0.47 4.62 10.54
C LEU A 140 -0.14 3.27 10.93
N THR A 141 -1.13 2.83 10.19
CA THR A 141 -1.78 1.53 10.38
C THR A 141 -1.36 0.60 9.25
N HIS A 142 -0.87 -0.58 9.60
CA HIS A 142 -0.67 -1.71 8.72
C HIS A 142 -1.72 -2.77 9.05
N ASP A 143 -2.60 -3.01 8.11
CA ASP A 143 -3.65 -4.01 8.19
C ASP A 143 -3.27 -5.19 7.30
N ALA A 144 -3.18 -6.37 7.88
CA ALA A 144 -2.71 -7.59 7.26
C ALA A 144 -3.69 -8.74 7.45
N ASP A 145 -3.57 -9.78 6.64
CA ASP A 145 -4.33 -11.03 6.70
C ASP A 145 -5.86 -10.83 6.80
N ASP A 146 -6.42 -10.06 5.87
CA ASP A 146 -7.87 -9.78 5.80
C ASP A 146 -8.43 -9.21 7.13
N HIS A 147 -7.77 -8.20 7.70
CA HIS A 147 -8.13 -7.51 8.96
C HIS A 147 -7.98 -8.34 10.24
N LYS A 148 -7.32 -9.48 10.20
CA LYS A 148 -7.05 -10.29 11.39
C LYS A 148 -5.89 -9.76 12.22
N GLU A 149 -4.97 -9.07 11.58
CA GLU A 149 -3.79 -8.47 12.17
C GLU A 149 -3.76 -6.98 11.88
N ILE A 150 -3.77 -6.15 12.90
CA ILE A 150 -3.69 -4.71 12.77
C ILE A 150 -2.51 -4.20 13.59
N TYR A 151 -1.52 -3.66 12.92
CA TYR A 151 -0.35 -3.07 13.54
C TYR A 151 -0.48 -1.56 13.53
N VAL A 152 -0.48 -0.94 14.68
CA VAL A 152 -0.57 0.51 14.84
C VAL A 152 0.80 1.05 15.23
N TYR A 153 1.32 1.98 14.43
CA TYR A 153 2.60 2.62 14.66
C TYR A 153 2.41 4.10 14.93
N GLU A 154 3.24 4.63 15.81
CA GLU A 154 3.29 6.05 16.14
C GLU A 154 4.60 6.66 15.66
N LYS A 155 4.52 7.86 15.10
CA LYS A 155 5.67 8.61 14.57
C LYS A 155 6.55 9.09 15.74
N GLN A 156 7.86 8.92 15.57
CA GLN A 156 8.87 9.51 16.46
C GLN A 156 9.32 10.88 15.98
#